data_7aa13bdba5c988913bfde08d4d53fce3
#
_entry.id   7aa13bdba5c988913bfde08d4d53fce3
#
_cell.length_a   1.000
_cell.length_b   1.000
_cell.length_c   1.000
_cell.angle_alpha   90.00
_cell.angle_beta   90.00
_cell.angle_gamma   90.00
#
_symmetry.space_group_name_H-M   'P 1'
#
loop_
_entity.id
_entity.type
_entity.pdbx_description
1 polymer ?
#
loop_
_entity_poly.entity_id
_entity_poly.type
_entity_poly.pdbx_seq_one_letter_code
_entity_poly.pdbx_strand_id
1 'polypeptide(L)'
;LDHVVGVLKAYSTCVGAGPFTAEKAMPESWMELLRKFGGEYGAATGRPRRVGPFDAVASRYGLKCQNADKIALTKLDVLSMMKEIPVIVGYKKGNQEVTDFDPVEDLEEYAPIVRMLPGWQTDISGCKTYDELPDAAKTVRGSSAA
;
A
#
# COMPACT_ATOMS: atom_id res chain seq x y z
N LEU A 1 23.11 -13.02 9.57
CA LEU A 1 21.68 -13.17 9.28
C LEU A 1 21.57 -13.71 7.88
N ASP A 2 20.90 -14.84 7.69
CA ASP A 2 20.78 -15.47 6.38
C ASP A 2 19.72 -14.77 5.53
N HIS A 3 18.67 -14.21 6.17
CA HIS A 3 17.59 -13.47 5.50
C HIS A 3 17.02 -12.38 6.38
N VAL A 4 16.60 -11.27 5.75
CA VAL A 4 15.83 -10.19 6.37
C VAL A 4 14.47 -10.11 5.68
N VAL A 5 13.40 -10.32 6.44
CA VAL A 5 12.04 -10.28 5.92
C VAL A 5 11.38 -8.95 6.29
N GLY A 6 11.08 -8.13 5.30
CA GLY A 6 10.26 -6.93 5.46
C GLY A 6 8.78 -7.30 5.56
N VAL A 7 8.09 -6.86 6.61
CA VAL A 7 6.65 -7.09 6.77
C VAL A 7 5.90 -5.83 6.35
N LEU A 8 5.07 -5.93 5.32
CA LEU A 8 4.31 -4.84 4.74
C LEU A 8 2.80 -5.15 4.74
N LYS A 9 1.96 -4.13 4.93
CA LYS A 9 0.54 -4.24 4.63
C LYS A 9 0.32 -4.06 3.12
N ALA A 10 -0.75 -4.63 2.57
CA ALA A 10 -1.16 -4.44 1.18
C ALA A 10 -1.72 -3.03 0.88
N TYR A 11 -1.64 -2.12 1.82
CA TYR A 11 -2.00 -0.70 1.73
C TYR A 11 -1.17 0.11 2.72
N SER A 12 -1.14 1.43 2.55
CA SER A 12 -0.36 2.34 3.39
C SER A 12 -1.18 2.90 4.54
N THR A 13 -0.55 3.08 5.71
CA THR A 13 -1.17 3.74 6.87
C THR A 13 -0.19 4.71 7.52
N CYS A 14 -0.70 5.82 8.04
CA CYS A 14 0.10 6.79 8.78
C CYS A 14 -0.63 7.21 10.05
N VAL A 15 0.12 7.47 11.11
CA VAL A 15 -0.37 8.01 12.38
C VAL A 15 0.35 9.33 12.65
N GLY A 16 -0.39 10.34 13.07
CA GLY A 16 0.14 11.67 13.37
C GLY A 16 0.23 12.59 12.16
N ALA A 17 0.84 13.76 12.37
CA ALA A 17 1.06 14.77 11.36
C ALA A 17 2.30 14.45 10.52
N GLY A 18 2.43 15.10 9.38
CA GLY A 18 3.53 14.96 8.44
C GLY A 18 3.07 14.54 7.05
N PRO A 19 3.96 14.56 6.07
CA PRO A 19 3.62 14.23 4.70
C PRO A 19 3.24 12.76 4.56
N PHE A 20 2.14 12.52 3.84
CA PHE A 20 1.66 11.18 3.53
C PHE A 20 1.08 11.16 2.12
N THR A 21 1.95 10.97 1.14
CA THR A 21 1.62 11.09 -0.29
C THR A 21 0.50 10.14 -0.70
N ALA A 22 0.42 8.95 -0.11
CA ALA A 22 -0.62 7.97 -0.40
C ALA A 22 -2.05 8.46 -0.10
N GLU A 23 -2.22 9.40 0.84
CA GLU A 23 -3.53 9.99 1.17
C GLU A 23 -4.11 10.84 0.04
N LYS A 24 -3.25 11.34 -0.85
CA LYS A 24 -3.66 12.15 -2.02
C LYS A 24 -4.10 11.30 -3.22
N ALA A 25 -3.92 9.99 -3.15
CA ALA A 25 -4.05 9.10 -4.30
C ALA A 25 -5.49 8.73 -4.67
N MET A 26 -6.39 8.70 -3.70
CA MET A 26 -7.76 8.22 -3.87
C MET A 26 -8.76 9.14 -3.17
N PRO A 27 -10.03 9.15 -3.62
CA PRO A 27 -11.08 9.91 -2.94
C PRO A 27 -11.36 9.36 -1.53
N GLU A 28 -11.86 10.23 -0.64
CA GLU A 28 -12.16 9.88 0.75
C GLU A 28 -13.11 8.69 0.88
N SER A 29 -14.07 8.55 -0.02
CA SER A 29 -15.00 7.40 -0.03
C SER A 29 -14.29 6.05 -0.15
N TRP A 30 -13.22 5.97 -0.94
CA TRP A 30 -12.40 4.77 -1.06
C TRP A 30 -11.61 4.51 0.23
N MET A 31 -11.05 5.57 0.82
CA MET A 31 -10.29 5.49 2.06
C MET A 31 -11.17 5.11 3.25
N GLU A 32 -12.41 5.57 3.31
CA GLU A 32 -13.39 5.15 4.33
C GLU A 32 -13.69 3.66 4.25
N LEU A 33 -13.89 3.12 3.06
CA LEU A 33 -14.06 1.67 2.87
C LEU A 33 -12.82 0.90 3.36
N LEU A 34 -11.63 1.36 3.00
CA LEU A 34 -10.38 0.74 3.42
C LEU A 34 -10.22 0.74 4.96
N ARG A 35 -10.51 1.88 5.61
CA ARG A 35 -10.51 1.98 7.09
C ARG A 35 -11.48 1.00 7.72
N LYS A 36 -12.69 0.92 7.19
CA LYS A 36 -13.75 0.04 7.69
C LYS A 36 -13.35 -1.43 7.57
N PHE A 37 -12.90 -1.88 6.40
CA PHE A 37 -12.51 -3.28 6.17
C PHE A 37 -11.22 -3.64 6.89
N GLY A 38 -10.25 -2.73 6.95
CA GLY A 38 -8.97 -2.94 7.61
C GLY A 38 -9.00 -2.78 9.14
N GLY A 39 -10.09 -2.22 9.69
CA GLY A 39 -10.16 -1.88 11.11
C GLY A 39 -9.15 -0.79 11.49
N GLU A 40 -8.89 0.15 10.59
CA GLU A 40 -7.83 1.15 10.74
C GLU A 40 -8.28 2.33 11.61
N TYR A 41 -8.45 2.02 12.90
CA TYR A 41 -8.79 2.96 13.97
C TYR A 41 -7.82 2.80 15.13
N GLY A 42 -7.59 3.86 15.89
CA GLY A 42 -6.74 3.82 17.08
C GLY A 42 -7.38 2.95 18.18
N ALA A 43 -6.62 1.99 18.70
CA ALA A 43 -7.14 1.04 19.70
C ALA A 43 -7.68 1.73 20.96
N ALA A 44 -7.00 2.79 21.44
CA ALA A 44 -7.39 3.51 22.65
C ALA A 44 -8.38 4.66 22.40
N THR A 45 -8.27 5.34 21.27
CA THR A 45 -9.00 6.58 21.00
C THR A 45 -10.13 6.44 19.98
N GLY A 46 -10.18 5.33 19.24
CA GLY A 46 -11.11 5.14 18.12
C GLY A 46 -10.89 6.10 16.94
N ARG A 47 -9.83 6.92 16.96
CA ARG A 47 -9.57 7.89 15.89
C ARG A 47 -9.26 7.17 14.58
N PRO A 48 -9.84 7.60 13.44
CA PRO A 48 -9.51 7.04 12.14
C PRO A 48 -8.04 7.28 11.81
N ARG A 49 -7.36 6.25 11.33
CA ARG A 49 -6.00 6.39 10.81
C ARG A 49 -6.03 6.99 9.41
N ARG A 50 -4.98 7.71 9.05
CA ARG A 50 -4.73 8.10 7.68
C ARG A 50 -4.36 6.84 6.90
N VAL A 51 -5.01 6.63 5.76
CA VAL A 51 -4.82 5.45 4.92
C VAL A 51 -4.68 5.86 3.46
N GLY A 52 -4.11 4.99 2.65
CA GLY A 52 -4.01 5.18 1.21
C GLY A 52 -3.60 3.89 0.52
N PRO A 53 -3.50 3.88 -0.81
CA PRO A 53 -3.01 2.76 -1.58
C PRO A 53 -1.63 2.28 -1.13
N PHE A 54 -1.28 1.05 -1.50
CA PHE A 54 0.08 0.56 -1.34
C PHE A 54 1.05 1.46 -2.12
N ASP A 55 2.07 1.96 -1.43
CA ASP A 55 3.09 2.81 -2.03
C ASP A 55 4.35 1.97 -2.32
N ALA A 56 4.50 1.58 -3.59
CA ALA A 56 5.63 0.75 -4.00
C ALA A 56 6.96 1.52 -3.97
N VAL A 57 6.92 2.85 -4.15
CA VAL A 57 8.14 3.69 -4.15
C VAL A 57 8.69 3.81 -2.73
N ALA A 58 7.88 4.25 -1.79
CA ALA A 58 8.28 4.38 -0.39
C ALA A 58 8.61 3.01 0.24
N SER A 59 7.84 1.96 -0.10
CA SER A 59 8.09 0.60 0.40
C SER A 59 9.43 0.06 -0.10
N ARG A 60 9.78 0.27 -1.37
CA ARG A 60 11.07 -0.14 -1.95
C ARG A 60 12.23 0.56 -1.25
N TYR A 61 12.10 1.86 -1.00
CA TYR A 61 13.09 2.61 -0.24
C TYR A 61 13.28 2.04 1.17
N GLY A 62 12.17 1.84 1.91
CA GLY A 62 12.21 1.29 3.26
C GLY A 62 12.85 -0.12 3.33
N LEU A 63 12.57 -0.98 2.35
CA LEU A 63 13.17 -2.31 2.24
C LEU A 63 14.67 -2.24 1.96
N LYS A 64 15.10 -1.33 1.07
CA LYS A 64 16.54 -1.08 0.81
C LYS A 64 17.27 -0.63 2.08
N CYS A 65 16.69 0.31 2.85
CA CYS A 65 17.28 0.79 4.11
C CYS A 65 17.43 -0.32 5.16
N GLN A 66 16.55 -1.30 5.15
CA GLN A 66 16.57 -2.44 6.07
C GLN A 66 17.37 -3.63 5.53
N ASN A 67 17.92 -3.54 4.32
CA ASN A 67 18.57 -4.65 3.61
C ASN A 67 17.66 -5.90 3.58
N ALA A 68 16.35 -5.70 3.38
CA ALA A 68 15.39 -6.79 3.29
C ALA A 68 15.46 -7.47 1.92
N ASP A 69 15.61 -8.79 1.92
CA ASP A 69 15.70 -9.63 0.73
C ASP A 69 14.39 -10.40 0.46
N LYS A 70 13.47 -10.38 1.41
CA LYS A 70 12.15 -11.01 1.30
C LYS A 70 11.06 -10.09 1.84
N ILE A 71 9.84 -10.29 1.34
CA ILE A 71 8.65 -9.53 1.77
C ILE A 71 7.57 -10.50 2.23
N ALA A 72 7.01 -10.22 3.41
CA ALA A 72 5.75 -10.79 3.87
C ALA A 72 4.65 -9.73 3.70
N LEU A 73 3.81 -9.88 2.68
CA LEU A 73 2.67 -9.00 2.43
C LEU A 73 1.47 -9.45 3.27
N THR A 74 1.00 -8.58 4.15
CA THR A 74 -0.12 -8.84 5.06
C THR A 74 -1.35 -8.02 4.68
N LYS A 75 -2.51 -8.36 5.27
CA LYS A 75 -3.76 -7.60 5.08
C LYS A 75 -4.25 -7.55 3.62
N LEU A 76 -3.87 -8.51 2.79
CA LEU A 76 -4.36 -8.61 1.42
C LEU A 76 -5.88 -8.86 1.38
N ASP A 77 -6.39 -9.62 2.34
CA ASP A 77 -7.80 -9.92 2.56
C ASP A 77 -8.68 -8.65 2.71
N VAL A 78 -8.13 -7.58 3.27
CA VAL A 78 -8.82 -6.30 3.42
C VAL A 78 -9.25 -5.69 2.07
N LEU A 79 -8.52 -6.00 1.00
CA LEU A 79 -8.80 -5.53 -0.36
C LEU A 79 -9.81 -6.41 -1.11
N SER A 80 -10.28 -7.50 -0.51
CA SER A 80 -11.12 -8.53 -1.18
C SER A 80 -12.38 -7.99 -1.83
N MET A 81 -12.99 -6.95 -1.26
CA MET A 81 -14.24 -6.39 -1.79
C MET A 81 -14.02 -5.22 -2.76
N MET A 82 -12.78 -4.82 -2.97
CA MET A 82 -12.45 -3.73 -3.89
C MET A 82 -12.59 -4.19 -5.34
N LYS A 83 -13.27 -3.39 -6.17
CA LYS A 83 -13.40 -3.64 -7.61
C LYS A 83 -12.09 -3.38 -8.35
N GLU A 84 -11.38 -2.36 -7.91
CA GLU A 84 -10.10 -1.96 -8.44
C GLU A 84 -9.15 -1.67 -7.28
N ILE A 85 -7.89 -2.09 -7.44
CA ILE A 85 -6.84 -1.94 -6.43
C ILE A 85 -5.84 -0.90 -6.93
N PRO A 86 -5.81 0.30 -6.35
CA PRO A 86 -4.81 1.30 -6.66
C PRO A 86 -3.45 0.94 -6.05
N VAL A 87 -2.38 1.16 -6.82
CA VAL A 87 -0.98 1.03 -6.37
C VAL A 87 -0.22 2.26 -6.82
N ILE A 88 0.50 2.90 -5.91
CA ILE A 88 1.37 4.04 -6.23
C ILE A 88 2.67 3.47 -6.80
N VAL A 89 2.97 3.85 -8.05
CA VAL A 89 4.13 3.35 -8.81
C VAL A 89 5.18 4.43 -9.08
N GLY A 90 4.88 5.68 -8.75
CA GLY A 90 5.76 6.82 -8.93
C GLY A 90 5.17 8.06 -8.26
N TYR A 91 5.93 9.14 -8.32
CA TYR A 91 5.49 10.47 -7.88
C TYR A 91 5.71 11.48 -9.00
N LYS A 92 4.95 12.58 -8.94
CA LYS A 92 5.07 13.70 -9.86
C LYS A 92 5.24 15.01 -9.09
N LYS A 93 6.28 15.79 -9.45
CA LYS A 93 6.53 17.16 -8.96
C LYS A 93 6.56 18.07 -10.16
N GLY A 94 5.52 18.88 -10.32
CA GLY A 94 5.35 19.67 -11.56
C GLY A 94 5.24 18.77 -12.79
N ASN A 95 6.16 18.89 -13.73
CA ASN A 95 6.24 18.06 -14.95
C ASN A 95 7.24 16.90 -14.85
N GLN A 96 7.91 16.75 -13.70
CA GLN A 96 8.90 15.70 -13.50
C GLN A 96 8.25 14.50 -12.82
N GLU A 97 8.44 13.32 -13.39
CA GLU A 97 8.08 12.05 -12.80
C GLU A 97 9.31 11.40 -12.15
N VAL A 98 9.13 10.87 -10.94
CA VAL A 98 10.18 10.18 -10.20
C VAL A 98 9.66 8.84 -9.69
N THR A 99 10.51 7.83 -9.75
CA THR A 99 10.22 6.47 -9.31
C THR A 99 11.03 6.06 -8.08
N ASP A 100 11.96 6.92 -7.65
CA ASP A 100 12.75 6.73 -6.45
C ASP A 100 12.28 7.71 -5.36
N PHE A 101 12.39 7.26 -4.12
CA PHE A 101 12.04 8.04 -2.95
C PHE A 101 13.27 8.81 -2.46
N ASP A 102 13.16 10.14 -2.37
CA ASP A 102 14.17 10.98 -1.74
C ASP A 102 13.62 11.54 -0.42
N PRO A 103 14.18 11.12 0.74
CA PRO A 103 13.71 11.56 2.05
C PRO A 103 14.10 13.02 2.40
N VAL A 104 14.96 13.64 1.61
CA VAL A 104 15.41 15.04 1.80
C VAL A 104 14.46 16.02 1.13
N GLU A 105 13.74 15.58 0.11
CA GLU A 105 12.77 16.39 -0.62
C GLU A 105 11.48 16.61 0.20
N ASP A 106 10.82 17.73 -0.03
CA ASP A 106 9.52 18.02 0.56
C ASP A 106 8.43 17.18 -0.14
N LEU A 107 8.03 16.11 0.52
CA LEU A 107 6.99 15.20 0.02
C LEU A 107 5.61 15.85 -0.15
N GLU A 108 5.36 17.01 0.46
CA GLU A 108 4.12 17.77 0.27
C GLU A 108 3.96 18.25 -1.18
N GLU A 109 5.06 18.49 -1.88
CA GLU A 109 5.06 18.95 -3.27
C GLU A 109 4.79 17.82 -4.29
N TYR A 110 4.82 16.57 -3.84
CA TYR A 110 4.62 15.41 -4.71
C TYR A 110 3.17 14.97 -4.78
N ALA A 111 2.73 14.65 -6.00
CA ALA A 111 1.48 13.95 -6.26
C ALA A 111 1.77 12.48 -6.62
N PRO A 112 0.97 11.52 -6.11
CA PRO A 112 1.17 10.11 -6.45
C PRO A 112 0.76 9.80 -7.88
N ILE A 113 1.53 8.94 -8.56
CA ILE A 113 1.17 8.32 -9.83
C ILE A 113 0.58 6.94 -9.50
N VAL A 114 -0.71 6.78 -9.80
CA VAL A 114 -1.47 5.59 -9.43
C VAL A 114 -1.69 4.69 -10.64
N ARG A 115 -1.40 3.39 -10.46
CA ARG A 115 -1.79 2.33 -11.39
C ARG A 115 -2.97 1.58 -10.79
N MET A 116 -4.06 1.45 -11.55
CA MET A 116 -5.23 0.66 -11.15
C MET A 116 -5.03 -0.79 -11.60
N LEU A 117 -5.17 -1.73 -10.67
CA LEU A 117 -5.15 -3.16 -10.92
C LEU A 117 -6.56 -3.73 -10.72
N PRO A 118 -6.94 -4.82 -11.42
CA PRO A 118 -8.23 -5.45 -11.19
C PRO A 118 -8.31 -6.04 -9.78
N GLY A 119 -9.44 -5.81 -9.11
CA GLY A 119 -9.76 -6.48 -7.85
C GLY A 119 -10.35 -7.88 -8.09
N TRP A 120 -10.42 -8.69 -7.05
CA TRP A 120 -10.93 -10.07 -7.15
C TRP A 120 -12.34 -10.25 -6.58
N GLN A 121 -12.85 -9.32 -5.83
CA GLN A 121 -14.23 -9.28 -5.29
C GLN A 121 -14.70 -10.60 -4.65
N THR A 122 -13.77 -11.32 -4.01
CA THR A 122 -14.02 -12.61 -3.35
C THR A 122 -13.23 -12.65 -2.05
N ASP A 123 -13.83 -13.18 -0.99
CA ASP A 123 -13.13 -13.37 0.28
C ASP A 123 -12.00 -14.38 0.12
N ILE A 124 -10.79 -13.97 0.47
CA ILE A 124 -9.57 -14.79 0.42
C ILE A 124 -9.05 -15.17 1.81
N SER A 125 -9.77 -14.84 2.87
CA SER A 125 -9.34 -15.10 4.25
C SER A 125 -9.17 -16.60 4.55
N GLY A 126 -9.85 -17.47 3.80
CA GLY A 126 -9.75 -18.91 3.87
C GLY A 126 -8.59 -19.52 3.08
N CYS A 127 -7.95 -18.78 2.16
CA CYS A 127 -6.85 -19.29 1.35
C CYS A 127 -5.61 -19.58 2.22
N LYS A 128 -5.06 -20.77 2.11
CA LYS A 128 -3.88 -21.22 2.87
C LYS A 128 -2.63 -21.33 2.02
N THR A 129 -2.81 -21.46 0.71
CA THR A 129 -1.72 -21.60 -0.26
C THR A 129 -1.80 -20.50 -1.31
N TYR A 130 -0.68 -20.27 -1.99
CA TYR A 130 -0.62 -19.29 -3.08
C TYR A 130 -1.55 -19.66 -4.25
N ASP A 131 -1.67 -20.95 -4.53
CA ASP A 131 -2.45 -21.44 -5.68
C ASP A 131 -3.96 -21.22 -5.49
N GLU A 132 -4.43 -21.18 -4.26
CA GLU A 132 -5.83 -20.88 -3.91
C GLU A 132 -6.22 -19.41 -4.12
N LEU A 133 -5.25 -18.51 -4.25
CA LEU A 133 -5.53 -17.09 -4.48
C LEU A 133 -6.09 -16.86 -5.90
N PRO A 134 -7.07 -15.96 -6.06
CA PRO A 134 -7.49 -15.48 -7.37
C PRO A 134 -6.32 -14.87 -8.16
N ASP A 135 -6.33 -14.97 -9.48
CA ASP A 135 -5.24 -14.45 -10.34
C ASP A 135 -5.03 -12.93 -10.17
N ALA A 136 -6.11 -12.18 -9.97
CA ALA A 136 -6.02 -10.75 -9.66
C ALA A 136 -5.25 -10.49 -8.34
N ALA A 137 -5.47 -11.30 -7.30
CA ALA A 137 -4.75 -11.18 -6.04
C ALA A 137 -3.25 -11.56 -6.20
N LYS A 138 -2.95 -12.56 -7.01
CA LYS A 138 -1.57 -12.93 -7.39
C LYS A 138 -0.87 -11.78 -8.11
N THR A 139 -1.58 -11.08 -9.01
CA THR A 139 -1.08 -9.92 -9.75
C THR A 139 -0.76 -8.75 -8.82
N VAL A 140 -1.63 -8.42 -7.89
CA VAL A 140 -1.40 -7.36 -6.89
C VAL A 140 -0.17 -7.67 -6.04
N ARG A 141 -0.02 -8.91 -5.58
CA ARG A 141 1.15 -9.36 -4.83
C ARG A 141 2.44 -9.21 -5.65
N GLY A 142 2.43 -9.60 -6.92
CA GLY A 142 3.57 -9.44 -7.83
C GLY A 142 3.95 -7.98 -8.06
N SER A 143 2.96 -7.11 -8.25
CA SER A 143 3.17 -5.67 -8.46
C SER A 143 3.71 -4.95 -7.22
N SER A 144 3.45 -5.47 -6.02
CA SER A 144 3.97 -4.93 -4.76
C SER A 144 5.41 -5.35 -4.47
N ALA A 145 5.90 -6.39 -5.16
CA ALA A 145 7.24 -6.94 -4.98
C ALA A 145 8.27 -6.41 -6.01
N ALA A 146 7.80 -5.72 -7.06
CA ALA A 146 8.63 -5.11 -8.10
C ALA A 146 8.98 -3.67 -7.75
#